data_5aac10e7a91d43eec41bedf4c057ecfe
#
_entry.id   5aac10e7a91d43eec41bedf4c057ecfe
#
_cell.length_a   1.000
_cell.length_b   1.000
_cell.length_c   1.000
_cell.angle_alpha   90.00
_cell.angle_beta   90.00
_cell.angle_gamma   90.00
#
_symmetry.space_group_name_H-M   'P 1'
#
loop_
_entity.id
_entity.type
_entity.pdbx_description
1 polymer ?
#
loop_
_entity_poly.entity_id
_entity_poly.type
_entity_poly.pdbx_seq_one_letter_code
_entity_poly.pdbx_strand_id
1 'polypeptide(L)'
;MALRLTFLGTGTSVGVPQIGCTCPACTSDDPRDRRRRTGLYVQSPGTAFVVDAPPEFRLACLELKVMDVRACLLTHVHMDHIAGFDDMVHVHVREQIGRAHV
;
A
#
# COMPACT_ATOMS: atom_id res chain seq x y z
N MET A 1 -7.44 -3.71 23.57
CA MET A 1 -6.66 -3.00 22.53
C MET A 1 -7.12 -3.47 21.16
N ALA A 2 -7.48 -2.55 20.31
CA ALA A 2 -7.95 -2.89 18.97
C ALA A 2 -6.81 -2.70 17.96
N LEU A 3 -6.62 -3.69 17.11
CA LEU A 3 -5.69 -3.63 16.00
C LEU A 3 -6.51 -3.62 14.70
N ARG A 4 -6.27 -2.62 13.85
CA ARG A 4 -6.98 -2.49 12.59
C ARG A 4 -6.01 -2.65 11.43
N LEU A 5 -6.32 -3.57 10.54
CA LEU A 5 -5.54 -3.82 9.34
C LEU A 5 -6.35 -3.38 8.12
N THR A 6 -5.73 -2.58 7.26
CA THR A 6 -6.35 -2.14 6.02
C THR A 6 -5.41 -2.51 4.87
N PHE A 7 -5.91 -3.31 3.94
CA PHE A 7 -5.12 -3.68 2.77
C PHE A 7 -5.12 -2.51 1.79
N LEU A 8 -3.95 -1.99 1.51
CA LEU A 8 -3.77 -0.95 0.50
C LEU A 8 -3.81 -1.54 -0.90
N GLY A 9 -3.41 -2.78 -1.02
CA GLY A 9 -3.49 -3.56 -2.23
C GLY A 9 -3.24 -5.02 -1.92
N THR A 10 -3.82 -5.90 -2.73
CA THR A 10 -3.76 -7.35 -2.52
C THR A 10 -3.28 -8.10 -3.76
N GLY A 11 -2.81 -7.37 -4.77
CA GLY A 11 -2.34 -7.97 -6.01
C GLY A 11 -0.89 -8.37 -5.98
N THR A 12 -0.47 -8.99 -7.06
CA THR A 12 0.94 -9.35 -7.28
C THR A 12 1.73 -8.13 -7.73
N SER A 13 3.00 -8.35 -8.09
CA SER A 13 3.91 -7.29 -8.53
C SER A 13 3.44 -6.52 -9.76
N VAL A 14 2.53 -7.08 -10.54
CA VAL A 14 1.99 -6.43 -11.74
C VAL A 14 0.56 -5.92 -11.56
N GLY A 15 -0.10 -6.29 -10.48
CA GLY A 15 -1.49 -5.90 -10.23
C GLY A 15 -2.48 -6.55 -11.19
N VAL A 16 -3.77 -6.21 -11.03
CA VAL A 16 -4.83 -6.62 -11.94
C VAL A 16 -5.71 -5.39 -12.20
N PRO A 17 -5.98 -5.02 -13.45
CA PRO A 17 -5.54 -5.65 -14.69
C PRO A 17 -4.05 -5.43 -14.97
N GLN A 18 -3.44 -6.42 -15.59
CA GLN A 18 -2.06 -6.32 -16.04
C GLN A 18 -2.02 -5.74 -17.45
N ILE A 19 -1.07 -4.88 -17.72
CA ILE A 19 -0.89 -4.27 -19.04
C ILE A 19 -0.75 -5.38 -20.11
N GLY A 20 -1.61 -5.30 -21.14
CA GLY A 20 -1.56 -6.23 -22.25
C GLY A 20 -2.23 -7.58 -22.00
N CYS A 21 -2.74 -7.83 -20.81
CA CYS A 21 -3.39 -9.10 -20.49
C CYS A 21 -4.88 -9.06 -20.90
N THR A 22 -5.33 -10.08 -21.59
CA THR A 22 -6.71 -10.18 -22.06
C THR A 22 -7.48 -11.32 -21.37
N CYS A 23 -6.95 -11.85 -20.26
CA CYS A 23 -7.63 -12.91 -19.53
C CYS A 23 -8.94 -12.39 -18.91
N PRO A 24 -9.85 -13.29 -18.48
CA PRO A 24 -11.13 -12.87 -17.92
C PRO A 24 -11.03 -11.91 -16.74
N ALA A 25 -10.07 -12.09 -15.86
CA ALA A 25 -9.90 -11.21 -14.72
C ALA A 25 -9.43 -9.81 -15.15
N CYS A 26 -8.47 -9.73 -16.06
CA CYS A 26 -7.91 -8.45 -16.51
C CYS A 26 -8.88 -7.66 -17.40
N THR A 27 -9.84 -8.32 -18.01
CA THR A 27 -10.87 -7.68 -18.86
C THR A 27 -12.21 -7.55 -18.17
N SER A 28 -12.30 -7.93 -16.91
CA SER A 28 -13.53 -7.88 -16.13
C SER A 28 -13.93 -6.44 -15.80
N ASP A 29 -15.23 -6.17 -15.76
CA ASP A 29 -15.79 -4.91 -15.28
C ASP A 29 -16.09 -4.93 -13.79
N ASP A 30 -15.89 -6.06 -13.12
CA ASP A 30 -16.17 -6.20 -11.71
C ASP A 30 -15.04 -5.54 -10.90
N PRO A 31 -15.34 -4.55 -10.04
CA PRO A 31 -14.30 -3.90 -9.23
C PRO A 31 -13.56 -4.87 -8.31
N ARG A 32 -14.15 -6.01 -7.96
CA ARG A 32 -13.51 -7.01 -7.12
C ARG A 32 -12.35 -7.71 -7.82
N ASP A 33 -12.30 -7.62 -9.15
CA ASP A 33 -11.19 -8.19 -9.92
C ASP A 33 -10.03 -7.21 -10.10
N ARG A 34 -10.18 -5.99 -9.58
CA ARG A 34 -9.10 -5.00 -9.63
C ARG A 34 -8.27 -5.09 -8.38
N ARG A 35 -6.95 -5.28 -8.56
CA ARG A 35 -6.03 -5.48 -7.46
C ARG A 35 -4.81 -4.60 -7.62
N ARG A 36 -4.65 -3.64 -6.72
CA ARG A 36 -3.42 -2.87 -6.62
C ARG A 36 -2.32 -3.76 -6.06
N ARG A 37 -1.08 -3.40 -6.30
CA ARG A 37 0.07 -4.12 -5.77
C ARG A 37 0.04 -4.08 -4.24
N THR A 38 0.66 -5.09 -3.63
CA THR A 38 0.55 -5.36 -2.20
C THR A 38 1.03 -4.20 -1.32
N GLY A 39 0.26 -3.87 -0.33
CA GLY A 39 0.59 -2.93 0.73
C GLY A 39 -0.39 -3.09 1.88
N LEU A 40 0.04 -2.74 3.09
CA LEU A 40 -0.75 -2.92 4.29
C LEU A 40 -0.63 -1.70 5.20
N TYR A 41 -1.75 -1.25 5.75
CA TYR A 41 -1.79 -0.19 6.75
C TYR A 41 -2.25 -0.78 8.06
N VAL A 42 -1.46 -0.59 9.11
CA VAL A 42 -1.72 -1.14 10.44
C VAL A 42 -1.91 0.00 11.41
N GLN A 43 -3.04 -0.04 12.13
CA GLN A 43 -3.36 0.95 13.14
C GLN A 43 -3.56 0.27 14.49
N SER A 44 -3.01 0.89 15.53
CA SER A 44 -3.29 0.53 16.91
C SER A 44 -3.44 1.82 17.72
N PRO A 45 -3.99 1.76 18.95
CA PRO A 45 -4.04 2.97 19.76
C PRO A 45 -2.66 3.59 19.93
N GLY A 46 -2.52 4.83 19.50
CA GLY A 46 -1.30 5.57 19.65
C GLY A 46 -0.25 5.40 18.57
N THR A 47 -0.46 4.51 17.60
CA THR A 47 0.49 4.36 16.50
C THR A 47 -0.16 3.85 15.22
N ALA A 48 0.49 4.13 14.10
CA ALA A 48 0.08 3.65 12.79
C ALA A 48 1.32 3.51 11.91
N PHE A 49 1.37 2.44 11.13
CA PHE A 49 2.48 2.24 10.21
C PHE A 49 2.01 1.51 8.96
N VAL A 50 2.81 1.61 7.90
CA VAL A 50 2.55 0.89 6.67
C VAL A 50 3.62 -0.19 6.48
N VAL A 51 3.23 -1.27 5.84
CA VAL A 51 4.14 -2.33 5.40
C VAL A 51 4.20 -2.22 3.88
N ASP A 52 5.35 -1.83 3.39
CA ASP A 52 5.63 -1.54 1.98
C ASP A 52 4.86 -0.31 1.46
N ALA A 53 5.41 0.31 0.43
CA ALA A 53 4.81 1.45 -0.26
C ALA A 53 4.81 1.16 -1.75
N PRO A 54 3.77 0.48 -2.27
CA PRO A 54 3.70 0.11 -3.67
C PRO A 54 3.50 1.32 -4.58
N PRO A 55 3.64 1.17 -5.91
CA PRO A 55 3.48 2.28 -6.84
C PRO A 55 2.15 3.01 -6.70
N GLU A 56 1.07 2.32 -6.36
CA GLU A 56 -0.26 2.89 -6.19
C GLU A 56 -0.50 3.44 -4.78
N PHE A 57 0.56 3.59 -3.98
CA PHE A 57 0.44 4.04 -2.59
C PHE A 57 -0.38 5.32 -2.46
N ARG A 58 -0.08 6.32 -3.30
CA ARG A 58 -0.82 7.57 -3.27
C ARG A 58 -2.32 7.38 -3.49
N LEU A 59 -2.67 6.61 -4.52
CA LEU A 59 -4.06 6.37 -4.86
C LEU A 59 -4.78 5.61 -3.75
N ALA A 60 -4.11 4.61 -3.18
CA ALA A 60 -4.68 3.84 -2.08
C ALA A 60 -4.90 4.72 -0.84
N CYS A 61 -3.94 5.56 -0.50
CA CYS A 61 -4.09 6.46 0.65
C CYS A 61 -5.21 7.46 0.47
N LEU A 62 -5.38 8.00 -0.73
CA LEU A 62 -6.47 8.93 -1.02
C LEU A 62 -7.83 8.23 -0.91
N GLU A 63 -7.95 7.05 -1.47
CA GLU A 63 -9.20 6.29 -1.45
C GLU A 63 -9.56 5.83 -0.05
N LEU A 64 -8.59 5.32 0.70
CA LEU A 64 -8.81 4.73 2.01
C LEU A 64 -8.61 5.72 3.15
N LYS A 65 -8.33 6.98 2.82
CA LYS A 65 -8.17 8.08 3.78
C LYS A 65 -7.07 7.81 4.80
N VAL A 66 -5.95 7.29 4.34
CA VAL A 66 -4.77 7.10 5.17
C VAL A 66 -4.06 8.45 5.27
N MET A 67 -4.02 9.01 6.47
CA MET A 67 -3.52 10.36 6.67
C MET A 67 -2.44 10.45 7.75
N ASP A 68 -2.23 9.41 8.52
CA ASP A 68 -1.30 9.42 9.64
C ASP A 68 -0.47 8.14 9.60
N VAL A 69 0.81 8.29 9.33
CA VAL A 69 1.74 7.18 9.26
C VAL A 69 2.98 7.56 10.04
N ARG A 70 3.39 6.74 10.99
CA ARG A 70 4.56 6.99 11.83
C ARG A 70 5.80 6.22 11.43
N ALA A 71 5.62 5.14 10.68
CA ALA A 71 6.74 4.33 10.24
C ALA A 71 6.36 3.57 8.97
N CYS A 72 7.36 3.19 8.22
CA CYS A 72 7.20 2.31 7.06
C CYS A 72 8.13 1.13 7.23
N LEU A 73 7.57 -0.07 7.20
CA LEU A 73 8.33 -1.31 7.25
C LEU A 73 8.47 -1.82 5.82
N LEU A 74 9.71 -1.96 5.36
CA LEU A 74 9.96 -2.48 4.02
C LEU A 74 10.30 -3.96 4.13
N THR A 75 9.52 -4.81 3.47
CA THR A 75 9.79 -6.25 3.47
C THR A 75 10.99 -6.58 2.62
N HIS A 76 11.14 -5.89 1.49
CA HIS A 76 12.30 -6.02 0.60
C HIS A 76 12.31 -4.85 -0.38
N VAL A 77 13.34 -4.75 -1.20
CA VAL A 77 13.58 -3.54 -2.01
C VAL A 77 13.19 -3.68 -3.48
N HIS A 78 12.31 -4.61 -3.82
CA HIS A 78 11.76 -4.67 -5.16
C HIS A 78 10.85 -3.45 -5.41
N MET A 79 10.82 -2.96 -6.64
CA MET A 79 10.13 -1.71 -6.97
C MET A 79 8.64 -1.72 -6.63
N ASP A 80 7.98 -2.87 -6.77
CA ASP A 80 6.56 -2.98 -6.44
C ASP A 80 6.28 -2.83 -4.95
N HIS A 81 7.31 -2.83 -4.11
CA HIS A 81 7.19 -2.64 -2.65
C HIS A 81 7.72 -1.29 -2.17
N ILE A 82 8.45 -0.55 -3.01
CA ILE A 82 9.07 0.72 -2.58
C ILE A 82 8.78 1.90 -3.52
N ALA A 83 8.21 1.67 -4.69
CA ALA A 83 8.08 2.72 -5.70
C ALA A 83 7.19 3.89 -5.25
N GLY A 84 6.27 3.67 -4.32
CA GLY A 84 5.42 4.72 -3.78
C GLY A 84 6.01 5.43 -2.56
N PHE A 85 7.25 5.12 -2.19
CA PHE A 85 7.83 5.64 -0.94
C PHE A 85 7.95 7.16 -0.93
N ASP A 86 8.19 7.77 -2.09
CA ASP A 86 8.31 9.23 -2.18
C ASP A 86 7.02 9.95 -1.78
N ASP A 87 5.87 9.32 -1.96
CA ASP A 87 4.59 9.90 -1.57
C ASP A 87 4.38 9.89 -0.06
N MET A 88 5.23 9.19 0.67
CA MET A 88 5.13 9.10 2.13
C MET A 88 5.25 10.47 2.78
N VAL A 89 6.00 11.40 2.19
CA VAL A 89 6.19 12.74 2.74
C VAL A 89 4.90 13.57 2.76
N HIS A 90 3.90 13.18 1.97
CA HIS A 90 2.64 13.88 1.89
C HIS A 90 1.60 13.34 2.86
N VAL A 91 1.89 12.23 3.53
CA VAL A 91 1.05 11.71 4.59
C VAL A 91 1.44 12.43 5.88
N HIS A 92 0.45 12.71 6.73
CA HIS A 92 0.75 13.36 7.99
C HIS A 92 1.67 12.48 8.83
N VAL A 93 2.90 12.93 9.04
CA VAL A 93 3.91 12.19 9.78
C VAL A 93 4.21 12.93 11.07
N ARG A 94 3.91 12.32 12.18
CA ARG A 94 4.14 12.93 13.51
C ARG A 94 5.55 12.72 14.00
N GLU A 95 6.19 11.69 13.51
CA GLU A 95 7.54 11.32 13.88
C GLU A 95 8.34 11.05 12.62
N GLN A 96 9.64 10.91 12.79
CA GLN A 96 10.51 10.60 11.66
C GLN A 96 10.10 9.26 11.05
N ILE A 97 9.94 9.24 9.72
CA ILE A 97 9.71 8.00 9.01
C ILE A 97 11.01 7.21 9.03
N GLY A 98 10.93 6.03 9.58
CA GLY A 98 12.05 5.13 9.60
C GLY A 98 11.84 3.95 8.67
N ARG A 99 12.92 3.27 8.33
CA ARG A 99 12.86 1.97 7.69
C ARG A 99 13.16 0.92 8.72
N ALA A 100 12.31 -0.10 8.76
CA ALA A 100 12.64 -1.28 9.50
C ALA A 100 13.44 -2.20 8.60
N HIS A 101 14.46 -2.80 9.15
CA HIS A 101 15.23 -3.80 8.45
C HIS A 101 14.63 -5.15 8.76
N VAL A 102 14.31 -5.85 7.74
CA VAL A 102 13.67 -7.16 7.84
C VAL A 102 14.66 -8.23 7.40
#